data_b85fcbb96983bede2c4243c80d8fff70
#
_entry.id   b85fcbb96983bede2c4243c80d8fff70
#
_cell.length_a   1.000
_cell.length_b   1.000
_cell.length_c   1.000
_cell.angle_alpha   90.00
_cell.angle_beta   90.00
_cell.angle_gamma   90.00
#
_symmetry.space_group_name_H-M   'P 1'
#
loop_
_entity.id
_entity.type
_entity.pdbx_description
1 polymer ?
#
loop_
_entity_poly.entity_id
_entity_poly.type
_entity_poly.pdbx_seq_one_letter_code
_entity_poly.pdbx_strand_id
1 'polypeptide(L)'
;SLYGSAGVESGDAVTLREGEIVVSTPEKLDFALRNDNTIIDDVGLIVLDEGHMFWPNEREVRYEALVQRLLRRNDAATRRIVCLSALFPRPDEMSDLVAWIRQDEPGDPIHSLWRPTRQRFGVLRWTSDAARLDVRVEDESPFVPRYIEAFKPPAGSRRRKVFPSDKNELALA
;
A
#
# COMPACT_ATOMS: atom_id res chain seq x y z
N SER A 1 -6.56 5.58 -16.94
CA SER A 1 -6.33 4.69 -15.80
C SER A 1 -7.06 3.37 -16.01
N LEU A 2 -6.38 2.27 -15.72
CA LEU A 2 -6.90 0.91 -15.92
C LEU A 2 -7.24 0.30 -14.57
N TYR A 3 -8.49 0.49 -14.11
CA TYR A 3 -9.03 -0.09 -12.88
C TYR A 3 -10.16 -1.07 -13.22
N GLY A 4 -10.39 -2.07 -12.39
CA GLY A 4 -11.50 -3.01 -12.47
C GLY A 4 -11.08 -4.48 -12.52
N SER A 5 -12.06 -5.37 -12.78
CA SER A 5 -11.87 -6.83 -12.80
C SER A 5 -10.79 -7.29 -13.80
N ALA A 6 -10.25 -8.47 -13.58
CA ALA A 6 -9.08 -9.05 -14.25
C ALA A 6 -9.24 -9.36 -15.74
N GLY A 7 -9.88 -8.50 -16.52
CA GLY A 7 -9.95 -8.60 -17.97
C GLY A 7 -9.45 -7.31 -18.62
N VAL A 8 -8.74 -7.42 -19.74
CA VAL A 8 -8.39 -6.27 -20.57
C VAL A 8 -9.55 -6.06 -21.53
N GLU A 9 -10.20 -4.91 -21.44
CA GLU A 9 -11.20 -4.50 -22.42
C GLU A 9 -10.49 -4.01 -23.69
N SER A 10 -11.18 -4.01 -24.83
CA SER A 10 -10.60 -3.60 -26.12
C SER A 10 -10.02 -2.17 -26.12
N GLY A 11 -10.51 -1.29 -25.24
CA GLY A 11 -9.98 0.06 -25.04
C GLY A 11 -8.71 0.14 -24.18
N ASP A 12 -8.41 -0.86 -23.38
CA ASP A 12 -7.26 -0.86 -22.47
C ASP A 12 -5.93 -0.94 -23.25
N ALA A 13 -5.88 -1.73 -24.32
CA ALA A 13 -4.70 -1.85 -25.17
C ALA A 13 -4.36 -0.53 -25.89
N VAL A 14 -5.37 0.21 -26.33
CA VAL A 14 -5.19 1.54 -26.94
C VAL A 14 -4.66 2.52 -25.88
N THR A 15 -5.26 2.52 -24.69
CA THR A 15 -4.81 3.39 -23.59
C THR A 15 -3.35 3.12 -23.20
N LEU A 16 -2.93 1.86 -23.20
CA LEU A 16 -1.54 1.48 -22.88
C LEU A 16 -0.55 1.95 -23.96
N ARG A 17 -0.96 1.99 -25.22
CA ARG A 17 -0.09 2.40 -26.34
C ARG A 17 -0.04 3.91 -26.55
N GLU A 18 -1.15 4.59 -26.36
CA GLU A 18 -1.29 6.02 -26.71
C GLU A 18 -1.17 6.96 -25.49
N GLY A 19 -1.24 6.42 -24.29
CA GLY A 19 -1.18 7.22 -23.08
C GLY A 19 0.25 7.65 -22.73
N GLU A 20 0.50 8.94 -22.59
CA GLU A 20 1.78 9.47 -22.09
C GLU A 20 2.06 9.01 -20.66
N ILE A 21 1.02 8.91 -19.82
CA ILE A 21 1.08 8.38 -18.46
C ILE A 21 -0.07 7.39 -18.30
N VAL A 22 0.27 6.16 -17.96
CA VAL A 22 -0.72 5.09 -17.73
C VAL A 22 -0.61 4.59 -16.29
N VAL A 23 -1.75 4.55 -15.60
CA VAL A 23 -1.88 3.94 -14.27
C VAL A 23 -2.66 2.65 -14.41
N SER A 24 -2.09 1.55 -13.95
CA SER A 24 -2.65 0.20 -14.07
C SER A 24 -2.45 -0.61 -12.80
N THR A 25 -3.35 -1.54 -12.53
CA THR A 25 -3.07 -2.57 -11.53
C THR A 25 -2.05 -3.57 -12.06
N PRO A 26 -1.27 -4.23 -11.18
CA PRO A 26 -0.31 -5.25 -11.59
C PRO A 26 -0.96 -6.38 -12.41
N GLU A 27 -2.16 -6.79 -12.03
CA GLU A 27 -2.90 -7.88 -12.67
C GLU A 27 -3.27 -7.53 -14.12
N LYS A 28 -3.72 -6.28 -14.35
CA LYS A 28 -4.04 -5.82 -15.71
C LYS A 28 -2.81 -5.69 -16.58
N LEU A 29 -1.72 -5.15 -16.04
CA LEU A 29 -0.46 -5.05 -16.78
C LEU A 29 0.10 -6.44 -17.12
N ASP A 30 0.09 -7.38 -16.18
CA ASP A 30 0.54 -8.75 -16.41
C ASP A 30 -0.29 -9.46 -17.49
N PHE A 31 -1.61 -9.28 -17.44
CA PHE A 31 -2.50 -9.83 -18.47
C PHE A 31 -2.22 -9.21 -19.86
N ALA A 32 -2.06 -7.89 -19.92
CA ALA A 32 -1.76 -7.21 -21.16
C ALA A 32 -0.43 -7.68 -21.77
N LEU A 33 0.62 -7.80 -20.96
CA LEU A 33 1.95 -8.29 -21.38
C LEU A 33 1.96 -9.75 -21.84
N ARG A 34 1.06 -10.59 -21.31
CA ARG A 34 0.91 -11.98 -21.79
C ARG A 34 0.26 -12.05 -23.16
N ASN A 35 -0.65 -11.13 -23.45
CA ASN A 35 -1.33 -11.08 -24.75
C ASN A 35 -0.50 -10.36 -25.81
N ASP A 36 0.20 -9.31 -25.42
CA ASP A 36 1.05 -8.52 -26.30
C ASP A 36 2.25 -7.99 -25.51
N ASN A 37 3.39 -8.61 -25.68
CA ASN A 37 4.61 -8.24 -24.97
C ASN A 37 5.23 -6.93 -25.48
N THR A 38 4.78 -6.40 -26.61
CA THR A 38 5.27 -5.15 -27.19
C THR A 38 4.57 -3.91 -26.64
N ILE A 39 3.54 -4.10 -25.79
CA ILE A 39 2.66 -3.02 -25.33
C ILE A 39 3.38 -1.95 -24.48
N ILE A 40 4.57 -2.26 -24.00
CA ILE A 40 5.41 -1.34 -23.20
C ILE A 40 6.75 -1.01 -23.87
N ASP A 41 6.93 -1.30 -25.16
CA ASP A 41 8.21 -1.07 -25.85
C ASP A 41 8.63 0.41 -25.80
N ASP A 42 7.66 1.33 -25.88
CA ASP A 42 7.89 2.78 -25.81
C ASP A 42 7.88 3.35 -24.37
N VAL A 43 7.73 2.49 -23.36
CA VAL A 43 7.70 2.93 -21.95
C VAL A 43 9.12 3.05 -21.40
N GLY A 44 9.58 4.27 -21.15
CA GLY A 44 10.91 4.54 -20.58
C GLY A 44 10.98 4.46 -19.05
N LEU A 45 9.85 4.59 -18.34
CA LEU A 45 9.80 4.57 -16.88
C LEU A 45 8.62 3.72 -16.38
N ILE A 46 8.91 2.82 -15.46
CA ILE A 46 7.89 2.07 -14.73
C ILE A 46 8.03 2.39 -13.25
N VAL A 47 6.94 2.83 -12.62
CA VAL A 47 6.88 3.07 -11.18
C VAL A 47 6.03 1.96 -10.55
N LEU A 48 6.63 1.20 -9.65
CA LEU A 48 6.00 0.17 -8.86
C LEU A 48 5.64 0.77 -7.50
N ASP A 49 4.40 1.20 -7.34
CA ASP A 49 3.90 1.66 -6.06
C ASP A 49 3.61 0.47 -5.14
N GLU A 50 3.82 0.65 -3.84
CA GLU A 50 3.77 -0.43 -2.84
C GLU A 50 4.68 -1.62 -3.22
N GLY A 51 5.86 -1.33 -3.72
CA GLY A 51 6.82 -2.29 -4.25
C GLY A 51 7.32 -3.35 -3.27
N HIS A 52 6.85 -3.33 -2.02
CA HIS A 52 7.14 -4.32 -0.99
C HIS A 52 6.19 -5.54 -1.00
N MET A 53 5.26 -5.62 -1.95
CA MET A 53 4.29 -6.73 -2.03
C MET A 53 4.93 -8.05 -2.47
N PHE A 54 5.78 -8.64 -1.60
CA PHE A 54 6.46 -9.92 -1.81
C PHE A 54 6.18 -10.88 -0.63
N TRP A 55 4.94 -11.36 -0.52
CA TRP A 55 4.54 -12.37 0.48
C TRP A 55 4.08 -13.66 -0.22
N PRO A 56 4.09 -14.80 0.45
CA PRO A 56 3.76 -16.07 -0.19
C PRO A 56 2.23 -16.27 -0.34
N ASN A 57 1.51 -15.25 -0.81
CA ASN A 57 0.12 -15.39 -1.23
C ASN A 57 0.01 -15.28 -2.76
N GLU A 58 -1.08 -15.78 -3.32
CA GLU A 58 -1.26 -15.89 -4.77
C GLU A 58 -1.10 -14.56 -5.52
N ARG A 59 -1.60 -13.47 -4.95
CA ARG A 59 -1.53 -12.15 -5.57
C ARG A 59 -0.09 -11.64 -5.65
N GLU A 60 0.66 -11.84 -4.59
CA GLU A 60 2.03 -11.35 -4.45
C GLU A 60 3.01 -12.20 -5.27
N VAL A 61 2.79 -13.51 -5.36
CA VAL A 61 3.54 -14.38 -6.30
C VAL A 61 3.32 -13.94 -7.75
N ARG A 62 2.09 -13.56 -8.11
CA ARG A 62 1.81 -13.00 -9.45
C ARG A 62 2.49 -11.66 -9.69
N TYR A 63 2.54 -10.82 -8.67
CA TYR A 63 3.25 -9.54 -8.72
C TYR A 63 4.76 -9.75 -8.91
N GLU A 64 5.36 -10.65 -8.14
CA GLU A 64 6.77 -11.03 -8.31
C GLU A 64 7.07 -11.54 -9.73
N ALA A 65 6.22 -12.42 -10.24
CA ALA A 65 6.34 -12.92 -11.63
C ALA A 65 6.25 -11.80 -12.67
N LEU A 66 5.38 -10.81 -12.47
CA LEU A 66 5.31 -9.62 -13.31
C LEU A 66 6.63 -8.83 -13.27
N VAL A 67 7.14 -8.52 -12.07
CA VAL A 67 8.40 -7.77 -11.91
C VAL A 67 9.56 -8.52 -12.57
N GLN A 68 9.68 -9.84 -12.34
CA GLN A 68 10.69 -10.68 -13.01
C GLN A 68 10.57 -10.63 -14.53
N ARG A 69 9.37 -10.62 -15.06
CA ARG A 69 9.14 -10.49 -16.51
C ARG A 69 9.64 -9.15 -17.03
N LEU A 70 9.40 -8.06 -16.29
CA LEU A 70 9.88 -6.73 -16.68
C LEU A 70 11.41 -6.64 -16.64
N LEU A 71 12.04 -7.20 -15.60
CA LEU A 71 13.49 -7.20 -15.41
C LEU A 71 14.24 -8.06 -16.46
N ARG A 72 13.62 -9.14 -16.92
CA ARG A 72 14.23 -10.09 -17.88
C ARG A 72 13.94 -9.79 -19.35
N ARG A 73 13.30 -8.67 -19.64
CA ARG A 73 13.09 -8.27 -21.04
C ARG A 73 14.42 -7.89 -21.69
N ASN A 74 14.52 -8.14 -22.99
CA ASN A 74 15.71 -7.77 -23.78
C ASN A 74 15.97 -6.26 -23.81
N ASP A 75 14.91 -5.46 -23.64
CA ASP A 75 14.93 -4.00 -23.59
C ASP A 75 14.94 -3.43 -22.15
N ALA A 76 15.13 -4.27 -21.14
CA ALA A 76 15.11 -3.83 -19.74
C ALA A 76 16.15 -2.73 -19.45
N ALA A 77 17.32 -2.78 -20.09
CA ALA A 77 18.38 -1.78 -19.89
C ALA A 77 18.02 -0.38 -20.42
N THR A 78 17.05 -0.26 -21.32
CA THR A 78 16.58 1.03 -21.86
C THR A 78 15.50 1.68 -20.97
N ARG A 79 15.03 0.96 -19.96
CA ARG A 79 13.91 1.34 -19.13
C ARG A 79 14.34 1.52 -17.68
N ARG A 80 13.82 2.55 -17.04
CA ARG A 80 14.00 2.75 -15.60
C ARG A 80 12.86 2.11 -14.83
N ILE A 81 13.18 1.37 -13.77
CA ILE A 81 12.21 0.84 -12.83
C ILE A 81 12.45 1.51 -11.48
N VAL A 82 11.41 2.14 -10.94
CA VAL A 82 11.41 2.79 -9.64
C VAL A 82 10.43 2.06 -8.75
N CYS A 83 10.90 1.59 -7.61
CA CYS A 83 10.10 0.93 -6.60
C CYS A 83 9.87 1.87 -5.43
N LEU A 84 8.62 2.15 -5.11
CA LEU A 84 8.23 2.98 -3.98
C LEU A 84 7.67 2.10 -2.87
N SER A 85 8.08 2.34 -1.63
CA SER A 85 7.55 1.65 -0.48
C SER A 85 7.58 2.52 0.77
N ALA A 86 6.54 2.43 1.58
CA ALA A 86 6.46 3.09 2.88
C ALA A 86 6.70 2.13 4.06
N LEU A 87 6.81 0.82 3.83
CA LEU A 87 6.73 -0.20 4.87
C LEU A 87 8.06 -0.84 5.30
N PHE A 88 9.19 -0.48 4.71
CA PHE A 88 10.45 -1.08 5.13
C PHE A 88 10.97 -0.40 6.40
N PRO A 89 10.84 -1.04 7.57
CA PRO A 89 11.31 -0.48 8.83
C PRO A 89 12.83 -0.58 9.00
N ARG A 90 13.51 -1.47 8.23
CA ARG A 90 14.93 -1.74 8.37
C ARG A 90 15.67 -1.56 7.05
N PRO A 91 16.87 -0.95 7.09
CA PRO A 91 17.69 -0.77 5.89
C PRO A 91 18.15 -2.09 5.25
N ASP A 92 18.39 -3.13 6.06
CA ASP A 92 18.81 -4.47 5.59
C ASP A 92 17.73 -5.15 4.72
N GLU A 93 16.47 -5.06 5.11
CA GLU A 93 15.34 -5.58 4.31
C GLU A 93 15.22 -4.86 2.96
N MET A 94 15.54 -3.57 2.92
CA MET A 94 15.57 -2.81 1.67
C MET A 94 16.74 -3.22 0.77
N SER A 95 17.88 -3.58 1.35
CA SER A 95 19.06 -3.96 0.60
C SER A 95 18.84 -5.23 -0.22
N ASP A 96 18.14 -6.21 0.34
CA ASP A 96 17.79 -7.44 -0.38
C ASP A 96 16.83 -7.17 -1.56
N LEU A 97 15.84 -6.31 -1.36
CA LEU A 97 14.96 -5.89 -2.45
C LEU A 97 15.70 -5.12 -3.54
N VAL A 98 16.61 -4.22 -3.16
CA VAL A 98 17.44 -3.47 -4.11
C VAL A 98 18.33 -4.42 -4.90
N ALA A 99 19.01 -5.36 -4.25
CA ALA A 99 19.84 -6.37 -4.91
C ALA A 99 19.02 -7.18 -5.91
N TRP A 100 17.85 -7.63 -5.52
CA TRP A 100 16.96 -8.39 -6.40
C TRP A 100 16.48 -7.60 -7.63
N ILE A 101 16.04 -6.34 -7.44
CA ILE A 101 15.58 -5.48 -8.55
C ILE A 101 16.75 -5.14 -9.49
N ARG A 102 17.94 -4.95 -8.94
CA ARG A 102 19.16 -4.63 -9.70
C ARG A 102 19.88 -5.85 -10.26
N GLN A 103 19.34 -7.05 -10.05
CA GLN A 103 19.97 -8.31 -10.49
C GLN A 103 21.43 -8.45 -9.96
N ASP A 104 21.58 -8.19 -8.66
CA ASP A 104 22.85 -8.22 -7.92
C ASP A 104 23.87 -7.13 -8.32
N GLU A 105 23.49 -6.19 -9.17
CA GLU A 105 24.31 -5.01 -9.44
C GLU A 105 24.36 -4.07 -8.22
N PRO A 106 25.52 -3.47 -7.91
CA PRO A 106 25.68 -2.59 -6.75
C PRO A 106 24.68 -1.41 -6.77
N GLY A 107 24.15 -1.09 -5.60
CA GLY A 107 23.28 0.07 -5.40
C GLY A 107 22.67 0.12 -4.03
N ASP A 108 22.35 1.32 -3.59
CA ASP A 108 21.77 1.58 -2.29
C ASP A 108 20.32 2.06 -2.42
N PRO A 109 19.47 1.71 -1.45
CA PRO A 109 18.12 2.25 -1.39
C PRO A 109 18.16 3.75 -1.09
N ILE A 110 17.28 4.52 -1.72
CA ILE A 110 17.06 5.92 -1.35
C ILE A 110 16.08 5.94 -0.18
N HIS A 111 16.57 6.28 0.99
CA HIS A 111 15.80 6.33 2.22
C HIS A 111 15.76 7.75 2.80
N SER A 112 14.58 8.18 3.27
CA SER A 112 14.41 9.45 3.97
C SER A 112 13.73 9.24 5.31
N LEU A 113 14.29 9.81 6.35
CA LEU A 113 13.67 9.87 7.68
C LEU A 113 12.58 10.95 7.78
N TRP A 114 12.49 11.81 6.76
CA TRP A 114 11.46 12.84 6.74
C TRP A 114 10.06 12.20 6.63
N ARG A 115 9.17 12.68 7.48
CA ARG A 115 7.76 12.26 7.51
C ARG A 115 6.88 13.50 7.38
N PRO A 116 5.90 13.51 6.47
CA PRO A 116 4.96 14.64 6.33
C PRO A 116 4.04 14.78 7.55
N THR A 117 3.85 13.69 8.29
CA THR A 117 2.99 13.62 9.47
C THR A 117 3.76 13.14 10.69
N ARG A 118 3.47 13.69 11.85
CA ARG A 118 3.99 13.18 13.11
C ARG A 118 3.17 11.97 13.52
N GLN A 119 3.83 10.82 13.65
CA GLN A 119 3.23 9.63 14.23
C GLN A 119 3.38 9.70 15.75
N ARG A 120 2.29 9.44 16.46
CA ARG A 120 2.27 9.30 17.91
C ARG A 120 1.54 8.03 18.26
N PHE A 121 2.06 7.30 19.24
CA PHE A 121 1.39 6.12 19.76
C PHE A 121 0.51 6.54 20.94
N GLY A 122 -0.70 6.03 20.95
CA GLY A 122 -1.63 6.24 22.03
C GLY A 122 -2.34 4.96 22.43
N VAL A 123 -2.78 4.89 23.66
CA VAL A 123 -3.57 3.79 24.20
C VAL A 123 -4.95 4.32 24.57
N LEU A 124 -5.97 3.73 23.97
CA LEU A 124 -7.35 3.98 24.39
C LEU A 124 -7.66 3.15 25.65
N ARG A 125 -8.01 3.84 26.72
CA ARG A 125 -8.49 3.20 27.95
C ARG A 125 -9.98 3.46 28.11
N TRP A 126 -10.76 2.40 28.01
CA TRP A 126 -12.18 2.45 28.18
C TRP A 126 -12.57 2.42 29.64
N THR A 127 -13.41 3.34 30.07
CA THR A 127 -14.14 3.35 31.35
C THR A 127 -15.62 3.05 31.07
N SER A 128 -16.48 3.16 32.06
CA SER A 128 -17.89 2.72 31.96
C SER A 128 -18.66 3.29 30.73
N ASP A 129 -18.41 4.55 30.39
CA ASP A 129 -19.20 5.28 29.36
C ASP A 129 -18.34 6.13 28.41
N ALA A 130 -17.04 6.13 28.57
CA ALA A 130 -16.13 6.91 27.73
C ALA A 130 -14.75 6.25 27.65
N ALA A 131 -14.04 6.51 26.56
CA ALA A 131 -12.62 6.19 26.43
C ALA A 131 -11.78 7.46 26.49
N ARG A 132 -10.66 7.39 27.20
CA ARG A 132 -9.62 8.40 27.12
C ARG A 132 -8.46 7.89 26.27
N LEU A 133 -7.83 8.80 25.53
CA LEU A 133 -6.62 8.54 24.78
C LEU A 133 -5.39 9.00 25.57
N ASP A 134 -4.57 8.06 26.01
CA ASP A 134 -3.26 8.33 26.60
C ASP A 134 -2.21 8.34 25.47
N VAL A 135 -1.57 9.47 25.22
CA VAL A 135 -0.57 9.60 24.13
C VAL A 135 0.83 9.41 24.73
N ARG A 136 1.65 8.60 24.08
CA ARG A 136 3.03 8.38 24.51
C ARG A 136 3.94 9.45 23.90
N VAL A 137 4.54 10.28 24.75
CA VAL A 137 5.58 11.27 24.43
C VAL A 137 6.73 11.01 25.38
N GLU A 138 7.98 11.22 24.98
CA GLU A 138 9.18 10.77 25.70
C GLU A 138 9.20 11.15 27.17
N ASP A 139 8.88 12.38 27.53
CA ASP A 139 8.93 12.86 28.93
C ASP A 139 7.57 13.31 29.49
N GLU A 140 6.51 13.12 28.75
CA GLU A 140 5.16 13.56 29.10
C GLU A 140 4.14 12.45 28.88
N SER A 141 3.08 12.44 29.64
CA SER A 141 1.96 11.52 29.46
C SER A 141 0.67 12.31 29.21
N PRO A 142 0.59 13.10 28.13
CA PRO A 142 -0.62 13.81 27.81
C PRO A 142 -1.75 12.84 27.51
N PHE A 143 -2.95 13.22 27.90
CA PHE A 143 -4.13 12.44 27.59
C PHE A 143 -5.28 13.33 27.13
N VAL A 144 -6.15 12.77 26.31
CA VAL A 144 -7.41 13.40 25.91
C VAL A 144 -8.53 12.68 26.65
N PRO A 145 -9.18 13.32 27.63
CA PRO A 145 -10.29 12.72 28.35
C PRO A 145 -11.51 12.64 27.42
N ARG A 146 -12.31 11.60 27.60
CA ARG A 146 -13.55 11.41 26.80
C ARG A 146 -13.31 11.53 25.28
N TYR A 147 -12.23 10.94 24.80
CA TYR A 147 -11.89 10.92 23.38
C TYR A 147 -12.98 10.23 22.54
N ILE A 148 -13.58 9.20 23.10
CA ILE A 148 -14.78 8.55 22.60
C ILE A 148 -15.80 8.50 23.72
N GLU A 149 -17.03 8.90 23.43
CA GLU A 149 -18.17 8.78 24.35
C GLU A 149 -19.14 7.72 23.83
N ALA A 150 -19.68 6.91 24.76
CA ALA A 150 -20.68 5.95 24.39
C ALA A 150 -21.97 6.67 23.95
N PHE A 151 -22.43 6.36 22.77
CA PHE A 151 -23.71 6.84 22.30
C PHE A 151 -24.85 6.06 23.00
N LYS A 152 -25.63 6.77 23.78
CA LYS A 152 -26.86 6.23 24.40
C LYS A 152 -28.06 6.64 23.56
N PRO A 153 -28.80 5.70 22.97
CA PRO A 153 -29.99 6.04 22.22
C PRO A 153 -31.04 6.69 23.13
N PRO A 154 -31.87 7.61 22.59
CA PRO A 154 -32.91 8.25 23.39
C PRO A 154 -33.89 7.21 23.95
N ALA A 155 -34.44 7.52 25.13
CA ALA A 155 -35.43 6.68 25.82
C ALA A 155 -36.61 6.37 24.87
N GLY A 156 -36.97 5.10 24.73
CA GLY A 156 -38.04 4.64 23.84
C GLY A 156 -37.58 3.99 22.53
N SER A 157 -36.32 4.03 22.19
CA SER A 157 -35.75 3.34 21.01
C SER A 157 -35.53 1.84 21.30
N ARG A 158 -36.47 0.99 20.91
CA ARG A 158 -36.42 -0.46 21.14
C ARG A 158 -35.32 -1.23 20.39
N ARG A 159 -34.53 -0.60 19.49
CA ARG A 159 -33.64 -1.31 18.56
C ARG A 159 -32.18 -0.85 18.53
N ARG A 160 -31.78 0.13 19.32
CA ARG A 160 -30.39 0.60 19.28
C ARG A 160 -29.65 0.21 20.53
N LYS A 161 -28.60 -0.60 20.33
CA LYS A 161 -27.61 -0.87 21.39
C LYS A 161 -26.75 0.37 21.60
N VAL A 162 -26.20 0.51 22.81
CA VAL A 162 -25.17 1.51 23.08
C VAL A 162 -23.96 1.21 22.20
N PHE A 163 -23.42 2.22 21.53
CA PHE A 163 -22.23 2.07 20.69
C PHE A 163 -21.08 2.89 21.29
N PRO A 164 -19.88 2.35 21.37
CA PRO A 164 -19.52 0.97 21.07
C PRO A 164 -20.02 0.00 22.16
N SER A 165 -20.44 -1.21 21.78
CA SER A 165 -20.97 -2.20 22.73
C SER A 165 -19.87 -3.02 23.39
N ASP A 166 -18.71 -3.10 22.78
CA ASP A 166 -17.55 -3.81 23.29
C ASP A 166 -16.21 -3.22 22.75
N LYS A 167 -15.10 -3.83 23.18
CA LYS A 167 -13.74 -3.38 22.78
C LYS A 167 -13.45 -3.56 21.29
N ASN A 168 -14.13 -4.48 20.62
CA ASN A 168 -13.89 -4.74 19.19
C ASN A 168 -14.59 -3.67 18.35
N GLU A 169 -15.81 -3.27 18.72
CA GLU A 169 -16.50 -2.15 18.08
C GLU A 169 -15.76 -0.83 18.29
N LEU A 170 -15.06 -0.67 19.41
CA LEU A 170 -14.22 0.49 19.69
C LEU A 170 -13.04 0.61 18.70
N ALA A 171 -12.48 -0.50 18.26
CA ALA A 171 -11.37 -0.51 17.31
C ALA A 171 -11.78 -0.12 15.89
N LEU A 172 -13.08 -0.09 15.60
CA LEU A 172 -13.65 0.25 14.31
C LEU A 172 -14.20 1.69 14.25
N ALA A 173 -14.22 2.40 15.36
CA ALA A 173 -14.68 3.78 15.50
C ALA A 173 -13.53 4.79 15.32
#